data_1fe1263feb421713934dc207e2a80f13
#
_entry.id   1fe1263feb421713934dc207e2a80f13
#
_cell.length_a   1.000
_cell.length_b   1.000
_cell.length_c   1.000
_cell.angle_alpha   90.00
_cell.angle_beta   90.00
_cell.angle_gamma   90.00
#
_symmetry.space_group_name_H-M   'P 1'
#
loop_
_entity.id
_entity.type
_entity.pdbx_description
1 polymer ?
#
loop_
_entity_poly.entity_id
_entity_poly.type
_entity_poly.pdbx_seq_one_letter_code
_entity_poly.pdbx_strand_id
1 'polypeptide(L)'
;MLQGSGLPDLEDLIVALASASGPAPRAVIRLSGKGSAAAVSKVWCSGPGTSPAGLTTRWTWGHFLPNGWLLSESIPAMARMWRHGTGYTGQEAVEIHCLGSVPGVEAVLATLNSLGARGAGPGEFTLRAFLAGRVDLVRAEALLGLTHAKSAEQLADALDQHAGGISEPMARLREELLDFLADVEAGLDFADEDIAQIPQEESLKRLSGLMARAALLAKKMQGRAQLHSAFRVALVGVPNAGKSTLFNRLAGLLETEAAIVSDRPGTTRDWLSRPGILPKGARVEWIDTAGWQQTADLIGGQAQELGRAESGRADLVLMCKPADLADSELEREYRDFEQKADVPFLLVQTRADLRTQDFEKIAGDSLLVSALTGEGIEDLLARVENEAVKRGAREVAPHFARAKEHLEKLVEHLRAAHGLVLEEDPVELVSMEVRAAVDELGALLGTVYSDDLLGRVFSRFCIGK
;
A
#
# COMPACT_ATOMS: atom_id res chain seq x y z
N MET A 1 15.21 -16.90 2.25
CA MET A 1 15.38 -17.87 1.16
C MET A 1 14.25 -18.90 1.27
N LEU A 2 13.17 -18.68 0.55
CA LEU A 2 12.14 -19.71 0.32
C LEU A 2 12.56 -20.47 -0.94
N GLN A 3 13.52 -21.37 -0.82
CA GLN A 3 13.85 -22.35 -1.84
C GLN A 3 13.27 -23.69 -1.41
N GLY A 4 12.03 -23.91 -1.77
CA GLY A 4 11.29 -25.15 -1.62
C GLY A 4 9.89 -24.90 -2.13
N SER A 5 9.46 -25.60 -3.15
CA SER A 5 8.16 -25.52 -3.78
C SER A 5 7.06 -26.00 -2.82
N GLY A 6 6.49 -25.10 -2.04
CA GLY A 6 5.36 -25.39 -1.17
C GLY A 6 5.15 -24.28 -0.12
N LEU A 7 3.89 -24.07 0.26
CA LEU A 7 3.53 -23.25 1.42
C LEU A 7 4.21 -23.83 2.70
N PRO A 8 4.58 -22.96 3.69
CA PRO A 8 5.13 -23.44 4.95
C PRO A 8 4.10 -24.33 5.68
N ASP A 9 4.58 -25.22 6.54
CA ASP A 9 3.68 -26.00 7.41
C ASP A 9 2.88 -25.04 8.29
N LEU A 10 1.57 -25.03 8.08
CA LEU A 10 0.65 -24.09 8.74
C LEU A 10 0.30 -24.50 10.18
N GLU A 11 0.56 -25.76 10.55
CA GLU A 11 0.26 -26.29 11.87
C GLU A 11 1.38 -26.04 12.89
N ASP A 12 2.58 -25.68 12.43
CA ASP A 12 3.72 -25.43 13.29
C ASP A 12 3.57 -24.14 14.12
N LEU A 13 4.31 -24.07 15.20
CA LEU A 13 4.34 -22.91 16.10
C LEU A 13 5.34 -21.89 15.55
N ILE A 14 4.86 -20.68 15.23
CA ILE A 14 5.71 -19.58 14.76
C ILE A 14 5.79 -18.46 15.78
N VAL A 15 6.92 -17.74 15.75
CA VAL A 15 7.16 -16.58 16.60
C VAL A 15 7.84 -15.46 15.82
N ALA A 16 7.47 -14.21 16.09
CA ALA A 16 8.20 -13.04 15.60
C ALA A 16 8.06 -11.82 16.50
N LEU A 17 9.00 -10.87 16.34
CA LEU A 17 8.83 -9.50 16.80
C LEU A 17 7.84 -8.80 15.85
N ALA A 18 6.71 -8.38 16.38
CA ALA A 18 5.63 -7.71 15.63
C ALA A 18 5.67 -6.18 15.73
N SER A 19 6.49 -5.60 16.61
CA SER A 19 6.80 -4.18 16.67
C SER A 19 8.05 -3.83 15.87
N ALA A 20 8.35 -2.54 15.71
CA ALA A 20 9.59 -2.10 15.08
C ALA A 20 10.82 -2.70 15.78
N SER A 21 11.86 -3.00 15.02
CA SER A 21 13.14 -3.48 15.55
C SER A 21 13.94 -2.33 16.16
N GLY A 22 14.77 -2.65 17.18
CA GLY A 22 15.62 -1.69 17.86
C GLY A 22 15.10 -1.29 19.25
N PRO A 23 15.82 -0.41 19.97
CA PRO A 23 15.43 0.06 21.30
C PRO A 23 14.10 0.83 21.23
N ALA A 24 13.12 0.40 22.03
CA ALA A 24 11.79 1.02 22.08
C ALA A 24 11.18 0.91 23.48
N PRO A 25 10.26 1.80 23.86
CA PRO A 25 9.55 1.70 25.14
C PRO A 25 8.76 0.39 25.28
N ARG A 26 8.34 -0.19 24.16
CA ARG A 26 7.57 -1.45 24.13
C ARG A 26 7.95 -2.29 22.92
N ALA A 27 8.14 -3.59 23.14
CA ALA A 27 8.20 -4.62 22.11
C ALA A 27 6.95 -5.49 22.18
N VAL A 28 6.48 -5.94 21.02
CA VAL A 28 5.37 -6.88 20.87
C VAL A 28 5.91 -8.14 20.20
N ILE A 29 5.87 -9.27 20.91
CA ILE A 29 6.26 -10.57 20.39
C ILE A 29 4.98 -11.38 20.19
N ARG A 30 4.80 -11.92 19.00
CA ARG A 30 3.60 -12.65 18.61
C ARG A 30 3.95 -14.10 18.29
N LEU A 31 3.13 -15.02 18.82
CA LEU A 31 3.16 -16.44 18.51
C LEU A 31 1.84 -16.83 17.86
N SER A 32 1.88 -17.79 16.95
CA SER A 32 0.69 -18.43 16.37
C SER A 32 0.98 -19.87 16.03
N GLY A 33 0.00 -20.70 16.21
CA GLY A 33 0.07 -22.14 15.95
C GLY A 33 -0.34 -22.99 17.16
N LYS A 34 -0.51 -24.27 16.91
CA LYS A 34 -0.93 -25.22 17.94
C LYS A 34 0.09 -25.26 19.08
N GLY A 35 -0.40 -25.08 20.31
CA GLY A 35 0.44 -25.12 21.51
C GLY A 35 1.10 -23.80 21.91
N SER A 36 0.73 -22.67 21.29
CA SER A 36 1.25 -21.33 21.65
C SER A 36 1.08 -21.02 23.13
N ALA A 37 -0.12 -21.25 23.68
CA ALA A 37 -0.40 -21.02 25.10
C ALA A 37 0.37 -21.98 26.00
N ALA A 38 0.49 -23.24 25.62
CA ALA A 38 1.25 -24.24 26.37
C ALA A 38 2.75 -23.92 26.41
N ALA A 39 3.33 -23.45 25.30
CA ALA A 39 4.72 -23.04 25.23
C ALA A 39 5.00 -21.84 26.17
N VAL A 40 4.19 -20.79 26.07
CA VAL A 40 4.38 -19.59 26.89
C VAL A 40 4.05 -19.87 28.37
N SER A 41 3.08 -20.72 28.70
CA SER A 41 2.74 -21.06 30.08
C SER A 41 3.91 -21.73 30.84
N LYS A 42 4.87 -22.36 30.16
CA LYS A 42 6.06 -22.93 30.79
C LYS A 42 7.03 -21.87 31.29
N VAL A 43 7.00 -20.70 30.72
CA VAL A 43 7.94 -19.58 30.95
C VAL A 43 7.24 -18.28 31.37
N TRP A 44 6.01 -18.39 31.80
CA TRP A 44 5.21 -17.28 32.29
C TRP A 44 4.84 -17.43 33.75
N CYS A 45 5.02 -16.40 34.56
CA CYS A 45 4.59 -16.38 35.95
C CYS A 45 3.85 -15.05 36.29
N SER A 46 2.98 -15.09 37.30
CA SER A 46 2.20 -13.94 37.74
C SER A 46 2.99 -12.94 38.60
N GLY A 47 4.22 -13.30 39.02
CA GLY A 47 5.11 -12.43 39.80
C GLY A 47 6.47 -13.09 39.96
N PRO A 48 7.51 -12.30 40.36
CA PRO A 48 8.84 -12.81 40.61
C PRO A 48 8.84 -13.96 41.66
N GLY A 49 9.48 -15.07 41.34
CA GLY A 49 9.56 -16.21 42.28
C GLY A 49 8.29 -17.06 42.39
N THR A 50 7.25 -16.79 41.62
CA THR A 50 6.05 -17.64 41.54
C THR A 50 6.21 -18.75 40.52
N SER A 51 5.52 -19.87 40.69
CA SER A 51 5.47 -20.96 39.72
C SER A 51 4.84 -20.51 38.42
N PRO A 52 5.19 -21.13 37.26
CA PRO A 52 4.54 -20.84 36.00
C PRO A 52 3.01 -20.93 36.12
N ALA A 53 2.33 -19.93 35.59
CA ALA A 53 0.88 -19.78 35.63
C ALA A 53 0.29 -19.80 34.23
N GLY A 54 -0.92 -20.35 34.09
CA GLY A 54 -1.64 -20.37 32.83
C GLY A 54 -1.96 -18.97 32.31
N LEU A 55 -1.83 -18.76 31.01
CA LEU A 55 -2.26 -17.55 30.34
C LEU A 55 -3.78 -17.46 30.27
N THR A 56 -4.29 -16.22 30.22
CA THR A 56 -5.72 -15.95 30.09
C THR A 56 -6.06 -15.28 28.76
N THR A 57 -7.34 -15.28 28.39
CA THR A 57 -7.85 -14.56 27.23
C THR A 57 -7.97 -13.04 27.47
N ARG A 58 -7.63 -12.57 28.68
CA ARG A 58 -7.51 -11.15 29.03
C ARG A 58 -6.05 -10.77 29.11
N TRP A 59 -5.75 -9.49 28.96
CA TRP A 59 -4.41 -8.98 29.23
C TRP A 59 -4.06 -9.17 30.70
N THR A 60 -2.93 -9.84 30.95
CA THR A 60 -2.48 -10.18 32.29
C THR A 60 -1.05 -9.69 32.46
N TRP A 61 -0.80 -8.95 33.52
CA TRP A 61 0.56 -8.63 33.95
C TRP A 61 1.25 -9.83 34.55
N GLY A 62 2.53 -9.94 34.32
CA GLY A 62 3.36 -11.01 34.84
C GLY A 62 4.80 -10.86 34.43
N HIS A 63 5.50 -11.97 34.46
CA HIS A 63 6.93 -12.03 34.15
C HIS A 63 7.21 -13.18 33.20
N PHE A 64 8.03 -12.90 32.20
CA PHE A 64 8.57 -13.91 31.31
C PHE A 64 9.89 -14.41 31.89
N LEU A 65 10.08 -15.73 31.92
CA LEU A 65 11.26 -16.42 32.46
C LEU A 65 12.16 -16.91 31.31
N PRO A 66 13.22 -16.18 30.95
CA PRO A 66 14.11 -16.62 29.87
C PRO A 66 14.91 -17.86 30.29
N ASN A 67 15.01 -18.87 29.41
CA ASN A 67 15.82 -20.04 29.63
C ASN A 67 17.30 -19.78 29.29
N GLY A 68 18.20 -20.07 30.24
CA GLY A 68 19.64 -20.18 29.97
C GLY A 68 20.36 -18.86 29.70
N TRP A 69 19.78 -17.71 30.00
CA TRP A 69 20.42 -16.42 29.82
C TRP A 69 21.12 -15.94 31.10
N LEU A 70 22.16 -15.10 30.94
CA LEU A 70 22.99 -14.55 32.02
C LEU A 70 22.21 -13.76 33.10
N LEU A 71 20.95 -13.45 32.85
CA LEU A 71 20.06 -12.80 33.79
C LEU A 71 19.23 -13.87 34.50
N SER A 72 19.55 -14.14 35.74
CA SER A 72 18.68 -14.88 36.66
C SER A 72 17.36 -14.19 36.98
N GLU A 73 17.07 -13.09 36.30
CA GLU A 73 15.93 -12.22 36.55
C GLU A 73 14.87 -12.37 35.46
N SER A 74 13.61 -12.35 35.88
CA SER A 74 12.46 -12.39 35.02
C SER A 74 12.24 -11.06 34.30
N ILE A 75 11.72 -11.10 33.07
CA ILE A 75 11.37 -9.89 32.29
C ILE A 75 9.93 -9.50 32.60
N PRO A 76 9.67 -8.30 33.18
CA PRO A 76 8.30 -7.81 33.35
C PRO A 76 7.59 -7.69 32.00
N ALA A 77 6.43 -8.28 31.88
CA ALA A 77 5.69 -8.32 30.64
C ALA A 77 4.19 -8.38 30.88
N MET A 78 3.44 -8.12 29.82
CA MET A 78 2.00 -8.31 29.76
C MET A 78 1.70 -9.28 28.61
N ALA A 79 0.87 -10.29 28.87
CA ALA A 79 0.54 -11.28 27.87
C ALA A 79 -0.97 -11.50 27.75
N ARG A 80 -1.39 -11.94 26.58
CA ARG A 80 -2.77 -12.34 26.27
C ARG A 80 -2.73 -13.52 25.31
N MET A 81 -3.67 -14.47 25.51
CA MET A 81 -3.88 -15.56 24.56
C MET A 81 -5.20 -15.39 23.79
N TRP A 82 -5.21 -15.91 22.59
CA TRP A 82 -6.41 -16.11 21.78
C TRP A 82 -6.59 -17.62 21.57
N ARG A 83 -7.80 -18.11 21.80
CA ARG A 83 -8.14 -19.50 21.51
C ARG A 83 -8.25 -19.72 20.02
N HIS A 84 -8.11 -20.96 19.59
CA HIS A 84 -8.40 -21.35 18.21
C HIS A 84 -9.76 -20.79 17.76
N GLY A 85 -9.83 -20.27 16.55
CA GLY A 85 -11.01 -19.63 16.00
C GLY A 85 -11.25 -18.16 16.42
N THR A 86 -10.50 -17.58 17.38
CA THR A 86 -10.76 -16.22 17.90
C THR A 86 -9.67 -15.19 17.58
N GLY A 87 -8.45 -15.63 17.27
CA GLY A 87 -7.32 -14.76 16.97
C GLY A 87 -7.29 -14.28 15.53
N TYR A 88 -6.32 -13.40 15.23
CA TYR A 88 -6.09 -12.86 13.88
C TYR A 88 -5.85 -13.97 12.85
N THR A 89 -4.97 -14.92 13.16
CA THR A 89 -4.63 -16.05 12.28
C THR A 89 -5.68 -17.16 12.24
N GLY A 90 -6.74 -17.07 13.04
CA GLY A 90 -7.68 -18.17 13.24
C GLY A 90 -7.14 -19.31 14.09
N GLN A 91 -5.85 -19.34 14.39
CA GLN A 91 -5.18 -20.33 15.23
C GLN A 91 -5.10 -19.88 16.69
N GLU A 92 -4.66 -20.78 17.57
CA GLU A 92 -4.22 -20.40 18.90
C GLU A 92 -3.06 -19.42 18.79
N ALA A 93 -3.10 -18.32 19.53
CA ALA A 93 -2.07 -17.28 19.45
C ALA A 93 -1.81 -16.66 20.82
N VAL A 94 -0.59 -16.15 21.01
CA VAL A 94 -0.18 -15.39 22.19
C VAL A 94 0.53 -14.11 21.76
N GLU A 95 0.22 -12.99 22.39
CA GLU A 95 1.03 -11.78 22.31
C GLU A 95 1.66 -11.51 23.69
N ILE A 96 2.96 -11.19 23.66
CA ILE A 96 3.75 -10.80 24.82
C ILE A 96 4.23 -9.38 24.58
N HIS A 97 3.89 -8.47 25.49
CA HIS A 97 4.32 -7.09 25.48
C HIS A 97 5.35 -6.89 26.60
N CYS A 98 6.57 -6.55 26.27
CA CYS A 98 7.65 -6.28 27.21
C CYS A 98 8.38 -4.99 26.87
N LEU A 99 9.40 -4.62 27.65
CA LEU A 99 10.30 -3.52 27.31
C LEU A 99 11.07 -3.86 26.04
N GLY A 100 11.18 -2.91 25.12
CA GLY A 100 11.84 -3.06 23.83
C GLY A 100 13.36 -2.95 23.92
N SER A 101 14.01 -3.58 24.90
CA SER A 101 15.46 -3.70 24.92
C SER A 101 15.87 -4.83 23.95
N VAL A 102 16.84 -4.58 23.08
CA VAL A 102 17.30 -5.57 22.10
C VAL A 102 17.67 -6.89 22.77
N PRO A 103 18.51 -6.90 23.84
CA PRO A 103 18.86 -8.14 24.52
C PRO A 103 17.65 -8.85 25.14
N GLY A 104 16.69 -8.11 25.70
CA GLY A 104 15.48 -8.69 26.29
C GLY A 104 14.58 -9.36 25.25
N VAL A 105 14.39 -8.73 24.09
CA VAL A 105 13.62 -9.28 22.96
C VAL A 105 14.30 -10.55 22.43
N GLU A 106 15.63 -10.53 22.25
CA GLU A 106 16.40 -11.70 21.81
C GLU A 106 16.28 -12.87 22.80
N ALA A 107 16.32 -12.61 24.09
CA ALA A 107 16.16 -13.63 25.11
C ALA A 107 14.76 -14.27 25.06
N VAL A 108 13.72 -13.47 24.87
CA VAL A 108 12.34 -13.97 24.71
C VAL A 108 12.24 -14.84 23.47
N LEU A 109 12.73 -14.37 22.32
CA LEU A 109 12.69 -15.13 21.06
C LEU A 109 13.50 -16.44 21.15
N ALA A 110 14.72 -16.39 21.68
CA ALA A 110 15.56 -17.58 21.87
C ALA A 110 14.89 -18.63 22.77
N THR A 111 14.26 -18.17 23.86
CA THR A 111 13.53 -19.06 24.77
C THR A 111 12.34 -19.71 24.07
N LEU A 112 11.55 -18.96 23.32
CA LEU A 112 10.39 -19.49 22.60
C LEU A 112 10.82 -20.46 21.48
N ASN A 113 11.94 -20.17 20.81
CA ASN A 113 12.53 -21.09 19.83
C ASN A 113 12.97 -22.41 20.49
N SER A 114 13.56 -22.36 21.68
CA SER A 114 13.96 -23.60 22.44
C SER A 114 12.75 -24.42 22.87
N LEU A 115 11.56 -23.81 22.94
CA LEU A 115 10.30 -24.48 23.25
C LEU A 115 9.56 -25.01 22.00
N GLY A 116 10.21 -24.97 20.84
CA GLY A 116 9.71 -25.52 19.58
C GLY A 116 9.05 -24.51 18.64
N ALA A 117 9.09 -23.21 18.95
CA ALA A 117 8.65 -22.22 18.00
C ALA A 117 9.71 -21.99 16.92
N ARG A 118 9.28 -21.83 15.68
CA ARG A 118 10.13 -21.42 14.56
C ARG A 118 9.98 -19.91 14.33
N GLY A 119 11.03 -19.25 13.86
CA GLY A 119 10.91 -17.88 13.37
C GLY A 119 9.91 -17.80 12.23
N ALA A 120 8.97 -16.85 12.30
CA ALA A 120 7.99 -16.61 11.24
C ALA A 120 8.66 -16.03 10.00
N GLY A 121 8.20 -16.45 8.82
CA GLY A 121 8.55 -15.82 7.54
C GLY A 121 7.87 -14.46 7.35
N PRO A 122 8.29 -13.68 6.31
CA PRO A 122 7.61 -12.46 5.92
C PRO A 122 6.13 -12.72 5.64
N GLY A 123 5.22 -11.92 6.22
CA GLY A 123 3.78 -12.01 6.01
C GLY A 123 3.09 -13.29 6.50
N GLU A 124 3.78 -14.18 7.20
CA GLU A 124 3.26 -15.50 7.52
C GLU A 124 2.02 -15.45 8.43
N PHE A 125 1.93 -14.53 9.37
CA PHE A 125 0.71 -14.36 10.19
C PHE A 125 -0.49 -13.95 9.34
N THR A 126 -0.29 -13.06 8.36
CA THR A 126 -1.35 -12.63 7.45
C THR A 126 -1.72 -13.73 6.45
N LEU A 127 -0.74 -14.51 5.98
CA LEU A 127 -0.98 -15.69 5.16
C LEU A 127 -1.86 -16.71 5.90
N ARG A 128 -1.57 -17.00 7.16
CA ARG A 128 -2.39 -17.89 8.00
C ARG A 128 -3.81 -17.33 8.22
N ALA A 129 -3.93 -16.01 8.41
CA ALA A 129 -5.22 -15.35 8.51
C ALA A 129 -6.03 -15.46 7.21
N PHE A 130 -5.39 -15.31 6.06
CA PHE A 130 -5.99 -15.49 4.74
C PHE A 130 -6.46 -16.94 4.53
N LEU A 131 -5.61 -17.91 4.76
CA LEU A 131 -5.95 -19.33 4.60
C LEU A 131 -7.03 -19.80 5.59
N ALA A 132 -7.14 -19.16 6.75
CA ALA A 132 -8.22 -19.37 7.70
C ALA A 132 -9.52 -18.60 7.34
N GLY A 133 -9.58 -17.92 6.20
CA GLY A 133 -10.75 -17.15 5.75
C GLY A 133 -11.07 -15.91 6.61
N ARG A 134 -10.08 -15.43 7.39
CA ARG A 134 -10.27 -14.24 8.25
C ARG A 134 -10.15 -12.93 7.49
N VAL A 135 -9.33 -12.92 6.45
CA VAL A 135 -9.12 -11.80 5.54
C VAL A 135 -9.11 -12.33 4.12
N ASP A 136 -9.68 -11.61 3.18
CA ASP A 136 -9.52 -11.87 1.75
C ASP A 136 -8.19 -11.30 1.23
N LEU A 137 -7.81 -11.64 0.00
CA LEU A 137 -6.53 -11.23 -0.55
C LEU A 137 -6.42 -9.72 -0.73
N VAL A 138 -7.52 -9.04 -1.07
CA VAL A 138 -7.58 -7.56 -1.21
C VAL A 138 -7.33 -6.87 0.14
N ARG A 139 -7.96 -7.36 1.20
CA ARG A 139 -7.72 -6.85 2.57
C ARG A 139 -6.33 -7.16 3.07
N ALA A 140 -5.77 -8.32 2.74
CA ALA A 140 -4.40 -8.66 3.06
C ALA A 140 -3.43 -7.69 2.38
N GLU A 141 -3.57 -7.48 1.07
CA GLU A 141 -2.74 -6.52 0.31
C GLU A 141 -2.88 -5.08 0.84
N ALA A 142 -4.05 -4.68 1.33
CA ALA A 142 -4.28 -3.36 1.94
C ALA A 142 -3.40 -3.12 3.18
N LEU A 143 -3.04 -4.16 3.94
CA LEU A 143 -2.12 -4.02 5.09
C LEU A 143 -0.72 -3.54 4.66
N LEU A 144 -0.26 -3.87 3.45
CA LEU A 144 0.96 -3.30 2.89
C LEU A 144 0.81 -1.80 2.67
N GLY A 145 -0.32 -1.38 2.08
CA GLY A 145 -0.66 0.03 1.91
C GLY A 145 -0.65 0.80 3.23
N LEU A 146 -1.22 0.24 4.31
CA LEU A 146 -1.23 0.86 5.64
C LEU A 146 0.17 1.10 6.21
N THR A 147 1.10 0.20 5.95
CA THR A 147 2.47 0.30 6.49
C THR A 147 3.39 1.17 5.64
N HIS A 148 3.07 1.37 4.37
CA HIS A 148 3.89 2.13 3.43
C HIS A 148 3.27 3.48 3.03
N ALA A 149 2.10 3.82 3.59
CA ALA A 149 1.43 5.09 3.32
C ALA A 149 2.33 6.29 3.69
N LYS A 150 2.55 7.17 2.72
CA LYS A 150 3.37 8.38 2.87
C LYS A 150 2.51 9.65 2.98
N SER A 151 1.20 9.54 2.73
CA SER A 151 0.25 10.65 2.84
C SER A 151 -1.02 10.23 3.57
N ALA A 152 -1.80 11.23 4.05
CA ALA A 152 -3.07 10.98 4.72
C ALA A 152 -4.10 10.34 3.78
N GLU A 153 -4.08 10.70 2.49
CA GLU A 153 -4.96 10.12 1.47
C GLU A 153 -4.64 8.64 1.23
N GLN A 154 -3.33 8.30 1.09
CA GLN A 154 -2.89 6.91 0.94
C GLN A 154 -3.30 6.08 2.16
N LEU A 155 -3.14 6.63 3.36
CA LEU A 155 -3.55 5.97 4.59
C LEU A 155 -5.08 5.77 4.63
N ALA A 156 -5.85 6.79 4.28
CA ALA A 156 -7.32 6.71 4.25
C ALA A 156 -7.81 5.66 3.23
N ASP A 157 -7.19 5.60 2.05
CA ASP A 157 -7.50 4.61 1.01
C ASP A 157 -7.17 3.19 1.47
N ALA A 158 -6.00 2.97 2.08
CA ALA A 158 -5.60 1.67 2.60
C ALA A 158 -6.50 1.22 3.77
N LEU A 159 -6.95 2.15 4.62
CA LEU A 159 -7.94 1.89 5.67
C LEU A 159 -9.30 1.49 5.09
N ASP A 160 -9.80 2.21 4.07
CA ASP A 160 -11.06 1.87 3.39
C ASP A 160 -10.98 0.49 2.73
N GLN A 161 -9.87 0.15 2.07
CA GLN A 161 -9.65 -1.17 1.50
C GLN A 161 -9.63 -2.27 2.57
N HIS A 162 -8.90 -2.05 3.66
CA HIS A 162 -8.81 -3.00 4.75
C HIS A 162 -10.16 -3.20 5.46
N ALA A 163 -10.97 -2.14 5.54
CA ALA A 163 -12.34 -2.21 6.04
C ALA A 163 -13.31 -2.92 5.10
N GLY A 164 -12.90 -3.28 3.88
CA GLY A 164 -13.72 -3.98 2.88
C GLY A 164 -14.37 -3.09 1.83
N GLY A 165 -13.95 -1.83 1.71
CA GLY A 165 -14.54 -0.86 0.78
C GLY A 165 -14.51 -1.25 -0.70
N ILE A 166 -13.68 -2.24 -1.06
CA ILE A 166 -13.65 -2.86 -2.39
C ILE A 166 -13.99 -4.33 -2.34
N SER A 167 -13.43 -5.09 -1.39
CA SER A 167 -13.63 -6.53 -1.34
C SER A 167 -15.09 -6.92 -1.11
N GLU A 168 -15.83 -6.18 -0.29
CA GLU A 168 -17.26 -6.45 -0.07
C GLU A 168 -18.13 -6.27 -1.32
N PRO A 169 -18.03 -5.17 -2.10
CA PRO A 169 -18.71 -5.05 -3.37
C PRO A 169 -18.32 -6.15 -4.38
N MET A 170 -17.03 -6.55 -4.42
CA MET A 170 -16.58 -7.66 -5.28
C MET A 170 -17.17 -9.00 -4.84
N ALA A 171 -17.21 -9.28 -3.53
CA ALA A 171 -17.80 -10.50 -3.00
C ALA A 171 -19.31 -10.57 -3.31
N ARG A 172 -20.04 -9.46 -3.15
CA ARG A 172 -21.47 -9.40 -3.52
C ARG A 172 -21.68 -9.61 -5.02
N LEU A 173 -20.84 -9.00 -5.87
CA LEU A 173 -20.92 -9.18 -7.30
C LEU A 173 -20.66 -10.66 -7.69
N ARG A 174 -19.72 -11.31 -6.98
CA ARG A 174 -19.41 -12.73 -7.18
C ARG A 174 -20.59 -13.63 -6.81
N GLU A 175 -21.25 -13.38 -5.66
CA GLU A 175 -22.45 -14.13 -5.24
C GLU A 175 -23.58 -13.98 -6.25
N GLU A 176 -23.86 -12.76 -6.73
CA GLU A 176 -24.89 -12.52 -7.73
C GLU A 176 -24.57 -13.20 -9.09
N LEU A 177 -23.27 -13.30 -9.45
CA LEU A 177 -22.84 -14.05 -10.64
C LEU A 177 -23.02 -15.56 -10.44
N LEU A 178 -22.73 -16.07 -9.24
CA LEU A 178 -22.96 -17.47 -8.89
C LEU A 178 -24.44 -17.82 -8.92
N ASP A 179 -25.30 -16.95 -8.39
CA ASP A 179 -26.76 -17.13 -8.45
C ASP A 179 -27.24 -17.14 -9.91
N PHE A 180 -26.73 -16.22 -10.74
CA PHE A 180 -27.07 -16.20 -12.17
C PHE A 180 -26.57 -17.45 -12.89
N LEU A 181 -25.34 -17.89 -12.61
CA LEU A 181 -24.76 -19.11 -13.18
C LEU A 181 -25.58 -20.34 -12.79
N ALA A 182 -25.97 -20.46 -11.51
CA ALA A 182 -26.78 -21.57 -11.04
C ALA A 182 -28.12 -21.63 -11.74
N ASP A 183 -28.78 -20.49 -11.96
CA ASP A 183 -30.04 -20.42 -12.69
C ASP A 183 -29.87 -20.82 -14.18
N VAL A 184 -28.77 -20.39 -14.81
CA VAL A 184 -28.46 -20.77 -16.20
C VAL A 184 -28.19 -22.27 -16.32
N GLU A 185 -27.41 -22.86 -15.40
CA GLU A 185 -27.05 -24.27 -15.37
C GLU A 185 -28.25 -25.17 -15.03
N ALA A 186 -29.13 -24.73 -14.12
CA ALA A 186 -30.38 -25.43 -13.83
C ALA A 186 -31.27 -25.58 -15.10
N GLY A 187 -31.30 -24.53 -15.94
CA GLY A 187 -32.01 -24.59 -17.23
C GLY A 187 -31.39 -25.57 -18.24
N LEU A 188 -30.09 -25.89 -18.10
CA LEU A 188 -29.40 -26.90 -18.97
C LEU A 188 -29.62 -28.33 -18.47
N ASP A 189 -29.50 -28.58 -17.16
CA ASP A 189 -29.58 -29.93 -16.59
C ASP A 189 -30.97 -30.50 -16.63
N PHE A 190 -32.00 -29.68 -16.66
CA PHE A 190 -33.40 -30.06 -16.65
C PHE A 190 -34.15 -29.67 -17.93
N ALA A 191 -33.42 -29.60 -19.05
CA ALA A 191 -34.00 -29.28 -20.38
C ALA A 191 -35.15 -30.22 -20.81
N ASP A 192 -35.22 -31.44 -20.25
CA ASP A 192 -36.26 -32.43 -20.46
C ASP A 192 -37.41 -32.37 -19.41
N GLU A 193 -37.29 -31.55 -18.41
CA GLU A 193 -38.31 -31.33 -17.37
C GLU A 193 -38.93 -29.93 -17.52
N ASP A 194 -40.18 -29.72 -17.04
CA ASP A 194 -40.92 -28.44 -17.12
C ASP A 194 -40.29 -27.30 -16.29
N ILE A 195 -38.97 -27.24 -16.16
CA ILE A 195 -38.26 -26.12 -15.50
C ILE A 195 -38.08 -25.03 -16.55
N ALA A 196 -38.75 -23.91 -16.33
CA ALA A 196 -38.69 -22.77 -17.23
C ALA A 196 -37.26 -22.17 -17.27
N GLN A 197 -36.64 -22.16 -18.44
CA GLN A 197 -35.41 -21.39 -18.68
C GLN A 197 -35.64 -19.92 -18.35
N ILE A 198 -34.58 -19.24 -17.87
CA ILE A 198 -34.68 -17.79 -17.60
C ILE A 198 -35.04 -17.09 -18.92
N PRO A 199 -36.07 -16.21 -18.91
CA PRO A 199 -36.41 -15.44 -20.11
C PRO A 199 -35.21 -14.60 -20.59
N GLN A 200 -35.01 -14.51 -21.89
CA GLN A 200 -33.93 -13.73 -22.51
C GLN A 200 -33.88 -12.30 -21.98
N GLU A 201 -35.03 -11.63 -21.87
CA GLU A 201 -35.12 -10.24 -21.33
C GLU A 201 -34.59 -10.16 -19.91
N GLU A 202 -34.91 -11.11 -19.02
CA GLU A 202 -34.44 -11.15 -17.65
C GLU A 202 -32.90 -11.40 -17.60
N SER A 203 -32.39 -12.31 -18.44
CA SER A 203 -30.95 -12.60 -18.57
C SER A 203 -30.20 -11.35 -19.02
N LEU A 204 -30.67 -10.64 -20.04
CA LEU A 204 -30.05 -9.39 -20.54
C LEU A 204 -30.07 -8.30 -19.47
N LYS A 205 -31.16 -8.14 -18.73
CA LYS A 205 -31.29 -7.18 -17.64
C LYS A 205 -30.33 -7.49 -16.50
N ARG A 206 -30.23 -8.74 -16.06
CA ARG A 206 -29.30 -9.17 -14.99
C ARG A 206 -27.85 -8.95 -15.44
N LEU A 207 -27.46 -9.38 -16.64
CA LEU A 207 -26.11 -9.19 -17.17
C LEU A 207 -25.74 -7.72 -17.32
N SER A 208 -26.65 -6.88 -17.82
CA SER A 208 -26.44 -5.43 -17.92
C SER A 208 -26.19 -4.80 -16.56
N GLY A 209 -26.92 -5.21 -15.51
CA GLY A 209 -26.73 -4.76 -14.14
C GLY A 209 -25.38 -5.19 -13.55
N LEU A 210 -24.96 -6.44 -13.79
CA LEU A 210 -23.67 -6.99 -13.38
C LEU A 210 -22.51 -6.26 -14.07
N MET A 211 -22.62 -6.03 -15.39
CA MET A 211 -21.64 -5.27 -16.18
C MET A 211 -21.46 -3.83 -15.65
N ALA A 212 -22.54 -3.13 -15.36
CA ALA A 212 -22.48 -1.76 -14.86
C ALA A 212 -21.73 -1.71 -13.51
N ARG A 213 -21.97 -2.67 -12.61
CA ARG A 213 -21.27 -2.75 -11.31
C ARG A 213 -19.81 -3.15 -11.48
N ALA A 214 -19.49 -4.10 -12.34
CA ALA A 214 -18.12 -4.48 -12.66
C ALA A 214 -17.33 -3.29 -13.23
N ALA A 215 -17.91 -2.54 -14.17
CA ALA A 215 -17.29 -1.33 -14.74
C ALA A 215 -17.05 -0.24 -13.69
N LEU A 216 -17.99 -0.05 -12.76
CA LEU A 216 -17.83 0.91 -11.66
C LEU A 216 -16.68 0.52 -10.72
N LEU A 217 -16.54 -0.77 -10.41
CA LEU A 217 -15.43 -1.29 -9.60
C LEU A 217 -14.09 -1.11 -10.31
N ALA A 218 -14.03 -1.42 -11.62
CA ALA A 218 -12.83 -1.21 -12.44
C ALA A 218 -12.40 0.27 -12.44
N LYS A 219 -13.35 1.19 -12.64
CA LYS A 219 -13.09 2.64 -12.59
C LYS A 219 -12.60 3.08 -11.20
N LYS A 220 -13.20 2.58 -10.12
CA LYS A 220 -12.77 2.89 -8.74
C LYS A 220 -11.35 2.41 -8.47
N MET A 221 -10.99 1.20 -8.95
CA MET A 221 -9.63 0.66 -8.83
C MET A 221 -8.61 1.44 -9.65
N GLN A 222 -8.97 1.83 -10.87
CA GLN A 222 -8.10 2.64 -11.71
C GLN A 222 -7.76 4.00 -11.06
N GLY A 223 -8.73 4.69 -10.46
CA GLY A 223 -8.49 5.92 -9.72
C GLY A 223 -7.53 5.74 -8.55
N ARG A 224 -7.65 4.64 -7.80
CA ARG A 224 -6.75 4.32 -6.69
C ARG A 224 -5.34 3.96 -7.15
N ALA A 225 -5.20 3.18 -8.21
CA ALA A 225 -3.90 2.89 -8.81
C ALA A 225 -3.15 4.17 -9.21
N GLN A 226 -3.87 5.21 -9.60
CA GLN A 226 -3.28 6.51 -9.92
C GLN A 226 -2.73 7.23 -8.70
N LEU A 227 -3.45 7.20 -7.57
CA LEU A 227 -3.03 7.84 -6.31
C LEU A 227 -1.78 7.18 -5.69
N HIS A 228 -1.62 5.86 -5.83
CA HIS A 228 -0.53 5.11 -5.18
C HIS A 228 0.74 4.99 -6.02
N SER A 229 0.71 5.34 -7.30
CA SER A 229 1.84 5.12 -8.23
C SER A 229 2.57 6.40 -8.65
N ALA A 230 2.10 7.57 -8.28
CA ALA A 230 2.72 8.82 -8.68
C ALA A 230 3.97 9.13 -7.84
N PHE A 231 5.10 9.41 -8.50
CA PHE A 231 6.32 9.90 -7.89
C PHE A 231 6.14 11.37 -7.52
N ARG A 232 6.12 11.70 -6.24
CA ARG A 232 5.80 13.02 -5.74
C ARG A 232 7.02 13.93 -5.77
N VAL A 233 6.94 15.00 -6.55
CA VAL A 233 8.01 15.98 -6.73
C VAL A 233 7.55 17.35 -6.23
N ALA A 234 8.14 17.81 -5.12
CA ALA A 234 7.84 19.10 -4.54
C ALA A 234 8.82 20.18 -5.01
N LEU A 235 8.29 21.33 -5.45
CA LEU A 235 9.10 22.50 -5.80
C LEU A 235 9.23 23.40 -4.56
N VAL A 236 10.46 23.57 -4.07
CA VAL A 236 10.79 24.33 -2.85
C VAL A 236 11.79 25.44 -3.20
N GLY A 237 11.77 26.55 -2.51
CA GLY A 237 12.71 27.66 -2.68
C GLY A 237 12.10 28.99 -2.26
N VAL A 238 12.92 30.04 -2.26
CA VAL A 238 12.53 31.38 -1.82
C VAL A 238 11.36 31.98 -2.61
N PRO A 239 10.66 32.97 -2.07
CA PRO A 239 9.67 33.72 -2.85
C PRO A 239 10.25 34.26 -4.15
N ASN A 240 9.48 34.23 -5.23
CA ASN A 240 9.89 34.69 -6.55
C ASN A 240 11.05 33.91 -7.20
N ALA A 241 11.41 32.73 -6.70
CA ALA A 241 12.39 31.84 -7.34
C ALA A 241 11.93 31.22 -8.67
N GLY A 242 10.77 31.57 -9.19
CA GLY A 242 10.24 30.99 -10.44
C GLY A 242 9.58 29.62 -10.28
N LYS A 243 9.29 29.17 -9.06
CA LYS A 243 8.67 27.88 -8.75
C LYS A 243 7.35 27.66 -9.51
N SER A 244 6.39 28.57 -9.34
CA SER A 244 5.06 28.44 -9.96
C SER A 244 5.13 28.51 -11.48
N THR A 245 6.08 29.29 -12.06
CA THR A 245 6.30 29.33 -13.50
C THR A 245 6.86 27.99 -14.00
N LEU A 246 7.82 27.43 -13.27
CA LEU A 246 8.39 26.10 -13.57
C LEU A 246 7.33 24.99 -13.39
N PHE A 247 6.56 25.04 -12.32
CA PHE A 247 5.45 24.13 -12.06
C PHE A 247 4.44 24.11 -13.21
N ASN A 248 3.97 25.29 -13.63
CA ASN A 248 3.02 25.41 -14.73
C ASN A 248 3.60 24.90 -16.07
N ARG A 249 4.90 25.13 -16.31
CA ARG A 249 5.57 24.62 -17.49
C ARG A 249 5.68 23.10 -17.49
N LEU A 250 6.09 22.50 -16.37
CA LEU A 250 6.20 21.04 -16.22
C LEU A 250 4.83 20.36 -16.30
N ALA A 251 3.82 20.92 -15.64
CA ALA A 251 2.44 20.43 -15.71
C ALA A 251 1.89 20.49 -17.13
N GLY A 252 2.04 21.62 -17.83
CA GLY A 252 1.51 21.79 -19.20
C GLY A 252 2.22 20.94 -20.26
N LEU A 253 3.48 20.54 -20.05
CA LEU A 253 4.18 19.64 -20.95
C LEU A 253 3.78 18.17 -20.81
N LEU A 254 3.25 17.79 -19.65
CA LEU A 254 2.98 16.40 -19.26
C LEU A 254 1.49 16.14 -19.03
N GLU A 255 0.62 17.09 -19.41
CA GLU A 255 -0.85 16.90 -19.35
C GLU A 255 -1.26 15.76 -20.29
N THR A 256 -1.99 14.79 -19.71
CA THR A 256 -2.66 13.73 -20.46
C THR A 256 -4.17 13.93 -20.36
N GLU A 257 -4.94 13.50 -21.37
CA GLU A 257 -6.43 13.57 -21.39
C GLU A 257 -7.07 12.92 -20.14
N ALA A 258 -6.34 12.07 -19.42
CA ALA A 258 -6.77 11.48 -18.15
C ALA A 258 -6.75 12.45 -16.95
N ALA A 259 -6.11 13.62 -17.06
CA ALA A 259 -6.03 14.63 -15.99
C ALA A 259 -7.31 15.45 -15.80
N ILE A 260 -8.27 15.35 -16.74
CA ILE A 260 -9.49 16.19 -16.78
C ILE A 260 -10.60 15.71 -15.81
N VAL A 261 -10.43 14.58 -15.09
CA VAL A 261 -11.52 13.95 -14.32
C VAL A 261 -11.20 13.84 -12.83
N SER A 262 -10.83 14.95 -12.17
CA SER A 262 -10.91 15.00 -10.71
C SER A 262 -11.40 16.34 -10.18
N ASP A 263 -12.56 16.79 -10.67
CA ASP A 263 -13.39 17.74 -9.94
C ASP A 263 -14.08 16.97 -8.79
N ARG A 264 -13.41 16.85 -7.66
CA ARG A 264 -14.08 16.58 -6.38
C ARG A 264 -14.28 17.90 -5.67
N PRO A 265 -15.53 18.44 -5.61
CA PRO A 265 -15.85 19.54 -4.71
C PRO A 265 -15.82 19.01 -3.28
N GLY A 266 -14.96 19.55 -2.42
CA GLY A 266 -15.08 19.29 -1.01
C GLY A 266 -13.81 19.22 -0.13
N THR A 267 -12.61 19.53 -0.62
CA THR A 267 -11.45 19.70 0.25
C THR A 267 -10.87 21.10 0.10
N THR A 268 -11.42 22.01 0.88
CA THR A 268 -10.93 23.39 1.04
C THR A 268 -9.66 23.39 1.88
N ARG A 269 -8.51 23.13 1.25
CA ARG A 269 -7.15 23.56 1.62
C ARG A 269 -6.24 23.21 0.44
N ASP A 270 -6.15 24.08 -0.54
CA ASP A 270 -5.68 23.78 -1.88
C ASP A 270 -4.15 23.79 -1.97
N TRP A 271 -3.59 22.61 -2.10
CA TRP A 271 -2.30 22.38 -2.72
C TRP A 271 -2.49 22.47 -4.23
N LEU A 272 -1.68 23.24 -4.92
CA LEU A 272 -1.60 23.11 -6.36
C LEU A 272 -0.78 21.86 -6.66
N SER A 273 -1.43 20.71 -6.80
CA SER A 273 -0.81 19.50 -7.33
C SER A 273 -1.32 19.25 -8.76
N ARG A 274 -0.42 18.74 -9.62
CA ARG A 274 -0.75 18.35 -10.99
C ARG A 274 -0.12 17.00 -11.30
N PRO A 275 -0.91 16.03 -11.76
CA PRO A 275 -0.41 14.77 -12.26
C PRO A 275 0.24 14.96 -13.64
N GLY A 276 1.20 14.09 -13.96
CA GLY A 276 1.85 14.01 -15.25
C GLY A 276 2.43 12.65 -15.52
N ILE A 277 2.83 12.41 -16.76
CA ILE A 277 3.55 11.19 -17.16
C ILE A 277 4.90 11.62 -17.74
N LEU A 278 5.99 11.16 -17.11
CA LEU A 278 7.35 11.39 -17.58
C LEU A 278 7.61 10.68 -18.91
N PRO A 279 8.60 11.12 -19.73
CA PRO A 279 8.84 10.62 -21.09
C PRO A 279 8.96 9.09 -21.23
N LYS A 280 9.48 8.38 -20.21
CA LYS A 280 9.58 6.91 -20.22
C LYS A 280 8.43 6.19 -19.52
N GLY A 281 7.34 6.93 -19.21
CA GLY A 281 6.08 6.37 -18.69
C GLY A 281 5.94 6.35 -17.17
N ALA A 282 6.90 6.87 -16.39
CA ALA A 282 6.74 7.00 -14.94
C ALA A 282 5.71 8.11 -14.63
N ARG A 283 4.77 7.82 -13.72
CA ARG A 283 3.80 8.82 -13.26
C ARG A 283 4.44 9.72 -12.24
N VAL A 284 4.19 11.02 -12.35
CA VAL A 284 4.66 12.05 -11.44
C VAL A 284 3.49 12.89 -10.93
N GLU A 285 3.57 13.31 -9.68
CA GLU A 285 2.72 14.34 -9.10
C GLU A 285 3.59 15.55 -8.77
N TRP A 286 3.40 16.64 -9.52
CA TRP A 286 4.06 17.91 -9.26
C TRP A 286 3.34 18.66 -8.15
N ILE A 287 4.07 19.20 -7.18
CA ILE A 287 3.52 19.91 -6.02
C ILE A 287 4.17 21.29 -5.95
N ASP A 288 3.36 22.35 -6.12
CA ASP A 288 3.82 23.73 -5.93
C ASP A 288 3.62 24.19 -4.49
N THR A 289 4.72 24.42 -3.77
CA THR A 289 4.68 24.94 -2.40
C THR A 289 4.47 26.47 -2.33
N ALA A 290 4.52 27.20 -3.45
CA ALA A 290 4.37 28.66 -3.48
C ALA A 290 2.92 29.12 -3.38
N GLY A 291 1.94 28.35 -3.86
CA GLY A 291 0.51 28.68 -3.74
C GLY A 291 0.04 28.84 -2.29
N TRP A 292 0.81 28.37 -1.35
CA TRP A 292 0.53 28.38 0.08
C TRP A 292 0.91 29.70 0.77
N GLN A 293 1.86 30.46 0.21
CA GLN A 293 2.28 31.75 0.77
C GLN A 293 1.26 32.88 0.55
N GLN A 294 0.32 32.72 -0.38
CA GLN A 294 -0.70 33.74 -0.67
C GLN A 294 -1.88 33.75 0.30
N THR A 295 -2.06 32.72 1.11
CA THR A 295 -3.19 32.58 2.05
C THR A 295 -2.82 32.73 3.53
N ALA A 296 -1.53 32.91 3.86
CA ALA A 296 -1.08 33.07 5.24
C ALA A 296 -0.38 34.42 5.44
N ASP A 297 -1.14 35.42 5.87
CA ASP A 297 -0.65 36.61 6.58
C ASP A 297 -0.10 36.21 7.96
N LEU A 298 0.96 35.38 8.02
CA LEU A 298 1.59 34.99 9.30
C LEU A 298 3.10 34.77 9.11
N ILE A 299 3.85 35.73 9.63
CA ILE A 299 5.21 35.69 10.22
C ILE A 299 6.09 34.50 9.79
N GLY A 300 7.20 34.81 9.11
CA GLY A 300 8.26 33.99 8.48
C GLY A 300 8.73 32.65 9.07
N GLY A 301 8.31 32.24 10.25
CA GLY A 301 8.69 30.97 10.88
C GLY A 301 7.79 29.77 10.52
N GLN A 302 6.49 30.00 10.36
CA GLN A 302 5.53 28.92 10.09
C GLN A 302 5.55 28.45 8.62
N ALA A 303 5.89 29.33 7.69
CA ALA A 303 6.03 28.97 6.27
C ALA A 303 7.23 28.02 6.02
N GLN A 304 8.31 28.17 6.81
CA GLN A 304 9.47 27.27 6.76
C GLN A 304 9.18 25.88 7.36
N GLU A 305 8.42 25.81 8.47
CA GLU A 305 8.03 24.53 9.07
C GLU A 305 7.07 23.74 8.19
N LEU A 306 6.21 24.41 7.47
CA LEU A 306 5.24 23.79 6.58
C LEU A 306 5.86 23.35 5.26
N GLY A 307 6.82 24.10 4.72
CA GLY A 307 7.66 23.66 3.60
C GLY A 307 8.48 22.41 3.96
N ARG A 308 8.94 22.29 5.22
CA ARG A 308 9.63 21.09 5.73
C ARG A 308 8.69 19.89 5.87
N ALA A 309 7.46 20.08 6.32
CA ALA A 309 6.48 19.00 6.47
C ALA A 309 6.11 18.38 5.13
N GLU A 310 6.07 19.16 4.04
CA GLU A 310 5.77 18.66 2.71
C GLU A 310 6.99 18.12 1.97
N SER A 311 8.16 18.70 2.20
CA SER A 311 9.42 18.08 1.74
C SER A 311 9.57 16.66 2.29
N GLY A 312 9.13 16.40 3.53
CA GLY A 312 9.11 15.08 4.14
C GLY A 312 8.10 14.09 3.55
N ARG A 313 7.14 14.59 2.75
CA ARG A 313 6.12 13.76 2.06
C ARG A 313 6.42 13.55 0.58
N ALA A 314 7.33 14.32 0.01
CA ALA A 314 7.78 14.19 -1.37
C ALA A 314 8.76 13.01 -1.51
N ASP A 315 8.77 12.41 -2.69
CA ASP A 315 9.79 11.41 -3.05
C ASP A 315 11.08 12.10 -3.55
N LEU A 316 10.95 13.32 -4.08
CA LEU A 316 12.03 14.18 -4.56
C LEU A 316 11.69 15.64 -4.33
N VAL A 317 12.67 16.44 -3.94
CA VAL A 317 12.55 17.89 -3.84
C VAL A 317 13.33 18.57 -4.94
N LEU A 318 12.68 19.46 -5.71
CA LEU A 318 13.34 20.39 -6.62
C LEU A 318 13.61 21.69 -5.85
N MET A 319 14.84 21.92 -5.48
CA MET A 319 15.23 23.13 -4.78
C MET A 319 15.54 24.24 -5.79
N CYS A 320 14.59 25.15 -5.94
CA CYS A 320 14.61 26.22 -6.91
C CYS A 320 15.39 27.43 -6.39
N LYS A 321 16.50 27.80 -7.06
CA LYS A 321 17.31 28.99 -6.81
C LYS A 321 17.29 29.88 -8.06
N PRO A 322 16.98 31.19 -7.95
CA PRO A 322 17.07 32.11 -9.09
C PRO A 322 18.52 32.19 -9.61
N ALA A 323 18.70 32.07 -10.91
CA ALA A 323 20.05 32.16 -11.54
C ALA A 323 20.57 33.61 -11.66
N ASP A 324 19.69 34.58 -11.51
CA ASP A 324 19.96 36.02 -11.60
C ASP A 324 20.29 36.69 -10.25
N LEU A 325 20.26 35.93 -9.14
CA LEU A 325 20.54 36.44 -7.80
C LEU A 325 21.79 35.75 -7.20
N ALA A 326 22.84 36.55 -6.99
CA ALA A 326 24.02 36.18 -6.22
C ALA A 326 23.82 36.67 -4.77
N ASP A 327 23.29 35.82 -3.89
CA ASP A 327 23.07 36.14 -2.49
C ASP A 327 23.72 35.10 -1.59
N SER A 328 24.69 35.54 -0.77
CA SER A 328 25.44 34.69 0.17
C SER A 328 24.57 34.15 1.30
N GLU A 329 23.46 34.81 1.63
CA GLU A 329 22.52 34.41 2.65
C GLU A 329 21.64 33.27 2.16
N LEU A 330 21.14 33.37 0.91
CA LEU A 330 20.48 32.32 0.16
C LEU A 330 21.34 31.04 0.05
N GLU A 331 22.63 31.17 -0.19
CA GLU A 331 23.55 30.02 -0.26
C GLU A 331 23.71 29.29 1.08
N ARG A 332 23.61 30.03 2.20
CA ARG A 332 23.59 29.41 3.53
C ARG A 332 22.29 28.66 3.78
N GLU A 333 21.16 29.23 3.43
CA GLU A 333 19.85 28.56 3.57
C GLU A 333 19.77 27.26 2.77
N TYR A 334 20.32 27.26 1.55
CA TYR A 334 20.38 26.04 0.73
C TYR A 334 21.31 24.97 1.31
N ARG A 335 22.48 25.35 1.83
CA ARG A 335 23.37 24.42 2.53
C ARG A 335 22.77 23.87 3.82
N ASP A 336 22.06 24.69 4.57
CA ASP A 336 21.35 24.27 5.77
C ASP A 336 20.21 23.26 5.45
N PHE A 337 19.54 23.45 4.33
CA PHE A 337 18.54 22.48 3.86
C PHE A 337 19.20 21.16 3.44
N GLU A 338 20.29 21.23 2.69
CA GLU A 338 21.07 20.08 2.26
C GLU A 338 21.52 19.18 3.42
N GLN A 339 21.94 19.79 4.54
CA GLN A 339 22.37 19.06 5.73
C GLN A 339 21.22 18.45 6.55
N LYS A 340 19.99 18.96 6.41
CA LYS A 340 18.82 18.60 7.23
C LYS A 340 17.76 17.82 6.48
N ALA A 341 17.91 17.66 5.16
CA ALA A 341 16.92 16.98 4.33
C ALA A 341 17.06 15.47 4.41
N ASP A 342 16.02 14.79 4.91
CA ASP A 342 15.90 13.32 4.87
C ASP A 342 15.43 12.79 3.49
N VAL A 343 15.09 13.70 2.56
CA VAL A 343 14.57 13.40 1.23
C VAL A 343 15.58 13.84 0.18
N PRO A 344 15.83 13.06 -0.91
CA PRO A 344 16.70 13.50 -1.98
C PRO A 344 16.19 14.78 -2.62
N PHE A 345 17.13 15.60 -3.02
CA PHE A 345 16.85 16.85 -3.71
C PHE A 345 17.72 17.03 -4.95
N LEU A 346 17.20 17.82 -5.89
CA LEU A 346 17.95 18.33 -7.04
C LEU A 346 17.99 19.85 -6.95
N LEU A 347 19.18 20.42 -7.08
CA LEU A 347 19.34 21.87 -7.14
C LEU A 347 19.01 22.36 -8.56
N VAL A 348 18.00 23.21 -8.68
CA VAL A 348 17.51 23.76 -9.94
C VAL A 348 17.73 25.27 -9.95
N GLN A 349 18.63 25.74 -10.79
CA GLN A 349 18.84 27.17 -11.04
C GLN A 349 17.79 27.62 -12.05
N THR A 350 16.76 28.28 -11.58
CA THR A 350 15.63 28.79 -12.38
C THR A 350 15.98 30.14 -13.02
N ARG A 351 15.16 30.58 -13.99
CA ARG A 351 15.31 31.88 -14.66
C ARG A 351 16.61 32.02 -15.43
N ALA A 352 17.03 30.94 -16.10
CA ALA A 352 18.26 30.89 -16.91
C ALA A 352 18.33 32.00 -17.98
N ASP A 353 17.16 32.40 -18.49
CA ASP A 353 16.99 33.49 -19.46
C ASP A 353 17.39 34.88 -18.94
N LEU A 354 17.46 35.08 -17.63
CA LEU A 354 17.86 36.35 -16.99
C LEU A 354 19.33 36.35 -16.52
N ARG A 355 20.10 35.28 -16.84
CA ARG A 355 21.49 35.15 -16.44
C ARG A 355 22.35 36.15 -17.15
N THR A 356 23.13 36.92 -16.40
CA THR A 356 24.21 37.77 -16.92
C THR A 356 25.50 36.94 -17.09
N GLN A 357 26.36 37.26 -18.07
CA GLN A 357 27.50 36.44 -18.48
C GLN A 357 28.61 36.21 -17.42
N ASP A 358 28.55 36.91 -16.29
CA ASP A 358 29.61 36.92 -15.27
C ASP A 358 29.39 35.90 -14.11
N PHE A 359 28.34 35.06 -14.16
CA PHE A 359 28.13 34.06 -13.12
C PHE A 359 28.85 32.76 -13.44
N GLU A 360 29.93 32.49 -12.73
CA GLU A 360 30.61 31.19 -12.73
C GLU A 360 29.63 30.05 -12.40
N LYS A 361 29.85 28.90 -13.06
CA LYS A 361 29.15 27.65 -12.68
C LYS A 361 29.35 27.42 -11.19
N ILE A 362 28.29 27.47 -10.39
CA ILE A 362 28.37 27.00 -9.02
C ILE A 362 28.82 25.54 -9.10
N ALA A 363 29.95 25.24 -8.46
CA ALA A 363 30.50 23.90 -8.38
C ALA A 363 29.48 22.96 -7.72
N GLY A 364 28.92 22.02 -8.49
CA GLY A 364 27.97 21.03 -8.02
C GLY A 364 27.07 20.50 -9.14
N ASP A 365 26.30 19.49 -8.86
CA ASP A 365 25.36 18.80 -9.77
C ASP A 365 24.04 19.59 -9.94
N SER A 366 24.13 20.93 -10.18
CA SER A 366 22.98 21.82 -10.36
C SER A 366 22.52 21.89 -11.81
N LEU A 367 21.20 21.94 -12.02
CA LEU A 367 20.57 22.07 -13.34
C LEU A 367 20.16 23.52 -13.58
N LEU A 368 20.57 24.09 -14.70
CA LEU A 368 20.18 25.43 -15.14
C LEU A 368 18.93 25.31 -16.01
N VAL A 369 17.84 26.02 -15.64
CA VAL A 369 16.53 25.87 -16.27
C VAL A 369 15.84 27.21 -16.48
N SER A 370 15.27 27.42 -17.68
CA SER A 370 14.32 28.48 -17.95
C SER A 370 12.94 27.89 -18.28
N ALA A 371 11.97 28.15 -17.44
CA ALA A 371 10.58 27.78 -17.71
C ALA A 371 9.98 28.56 -18.89
N LEU A 372 10.51 29.74 -19.18
CA LEU A 372 10.04 30.62 -20.26
C LEU A 372 10.54 30.15 -21.63
N THR A 373 11.85 29.94 -21.78
CA THR A 373 12.46 29.52 -23.03
C THR A 373 12.42 28.00 -23.25
N GLY A 374 12.30 27.20 -22.19
CA GLY A 374 12.38 25.75 -22.23
C GLY A 374 13.81 25.20 -22.06
N GLU A 375 14.81 26.06 -21.92
CA GLU A 375 16.20 25.65 -21.69
C GLU A 375 16.33 24.77 -20.44
N GLY A 376 17.02 23.64 -20.54
CA GLY A 376 17.29 22.71 -19.45
C GLY A 376 16.07 21.89 -18.95
N ILE A 377 14.87 22.06 -19.51
CA ILE A 377 13.67 21.32 -19.09
C ILE A 377 13.80 19.82 -19.38
N GLU A 378 14.33 19.44 -20.54
CA GLU A 378 14.51 18.03 -20.91
C GLU A 378 15.51 17.34 -19.98
N ASP A 379 16.60 18.00 -19.62
CA ASP A 379 17.61 17.49 -18.68
C ASP A 379 17.02 17.34 -17.27
N LEU A 380 16.19 18.29 -16.84
CA LEU A 380 15.47 18.23 -15.58
C LEU A 380 14.51 17.02 -15.55
N LEU A 381 13.70 16.84 -16.60
CA LEU A 381 12.78 15.71 -16.70
C LEU A 381 13.54 14.37 -16.70
N ALA A 382 14.65 14.29 -17.43
CA ALA A 382 15.50 13.08 -17.45
C ALA A 382 16.09 12.76 -16.07
N ARG A 383 16.52 13.78 -15.31
CA ARG A 383 17.00 13.59 -13.93
C ARG A 383 15.89 13.16 -12.98
N VAL A 384 14.74 13.81 -13.02
CA VAL A 384 13.56 13.42 -12.23
C VAL A 384 13.16 11.98 -12.54
N GLU A 385 13.15 11.60 -13.82
CA GLU A 385 12.82 10.25 -14.24
C GLU A 385 13.83 9.20 -13.76
N ASN A 386 15.12 9.52 -13.79
CA ASN A 386 16.15 8.63 -13.25
C ASN A 386 15.97 8.42 -11.73
N GLU A 387 15.64 9.46 -10.97
CA GLU A 387 15.33 9.34 -9.54
C GLU A 387 14.03 8.55 -9.29
N ALA A 388 13.00 8.78 -10.12
CA ALA A 388 11.77 8.02 -10.06
C ALA A 388 12.01 6.51 -10.30
N VAL A 389 12.83 6.17 -11.29
CA VAL A 389 13.21 4.77 -11.60
C VAL A 389 14.01 4.13 -10.47
N LYS A 390 15.03 4.82 -9.92
CA LYS A 390 15.81 4.32 -8.77
C LYS A 390 14.93 3.97 -7.56
N ARG A 391 13.81 4.65 -7.39
CA ARG A 391 12.88 4.48 -6.27
C ARG A 391 11.66 3.59 -6.57
N GLY A 392 11.67 2.89 -7.70
CA GLY A 392 10.60 1.96 -8.06
C GLY A 392 9.29 2.63 -8.51
N ALA A 393 9.32 3.92 -8.87
CA ALA A 393 8.13 4.68 -9.33
C ALA A 393 7.57 4.23 -10.69
N ARG A 394 8.18 3.23 -11.33
CA ARG A 394 7.70 2.63 -12.59
C ARG A 394 6.57 1.62 -12.41
N GLU A 395 6.42 1.08 -11.23
CA GLU A 395 5.42 0.05 -11.00
C GLU A 395 4.21 0.62 -10.27
N VAL A 396 3.07 0.67 -10.98
CA VAL A 396 1.76 0.57 -10.30
C VAL A 396 1.91 -0.57 -9.31
N ALA A 397 1.60 -0.34 -8.03
CA ALA A 397 1.75 -1.38 -7.03
C ALA A 397 1.13 -2.68 -7.59
N PRO A 398 1.85 -3.81 -7.62
CA PRO A 398 1.48 -4.98 -8.44
C PRO A 398 0.08 -5.52 -8.15
N HIS A 399 -0.46 -5.28 -6.95
CA HIS A 399 -1.83 -5.64 -6.60
C HIS A 399 -2.88 -4.80 -7.37
N PHE A 400 -2.60 -3.50 -7.64
CA PHE A 400 -3.50 -2.68 -8.46
C PHE A 400 -3.44 -3.06 -9.94
N ALA A 401 -2.26 -3.42 -10.45
CA ALA A 401 -2.10 -3.90 -11.82
C ALA A 401 -2.86 -5.22 -12.01
N ARG A 402 -2.72 -6.16 -11.07
CA ARG A 402 -3.44 -7.43 -11.04
C ARG A 402 -4.95 -7.20 -10.94
N ALA A 403 -5.40 -6.37 -10.00
CA ALA A 403 -6.82 -6.08 -9.84
C ALA A 403 -7.44 -5.43 -11.09
N LYS A 404 -6.70 -4.54 -11.75
CA LYS A 404 -7.14 -3.95 -13.02
C LYS A 404 -7.32 -5.01 -14.10
N GLU A 405 -6.32 -5.87 -14.30
CA GLU A 405 -6.34 -6.93 -15.33
C GLU A 405 -7.55 -7.86 -15.13
N HIS A 406 -7.76 -8.37 -13.92
CA HIS A 406 -8.89 -9.26 -13.62
C HIS A 406 -10.25 -8.56 -13.80
N LEU A 407 -10.37 -7.29 -13.41
CA LEU A 407 -11.62 -6.54 -13.59
C LEU A 407 -11.89 -6.19 -15.05
N GLU A 408 -10.88 -5.96 -15.87
CA GLU A 408 -11.02 -5.78 -17.30
C GLU A 408 -11.50 -7.08 -17.96
N LYS A 409 -10.88 -8.22 -17.66
CA LYS A 409 -11.31 -9.54 -18.13
C LYS A 409 -12.74 -9.90 -17.68
N LEU A 410 -13.07 -9.61 -16.41
CA LEU A 410 -14.43 -9.76 -15.91
C LEU A 410 -15.45 -9.02 -16.78
N VAL A 411 -15.18 -7.76 -17.10
CA VAL A 411 -16.07 -6.95 -17.95
C VAL A 411 -16.15 -7.52 -19.38
N GLU A 412 -15.05 -8.05 -19.92
CA GLU A 412 -15.01 -8.69 -21.23
C GLU A 412 -15.87 -9.95 -21.25
N HIS A 413 -15.73 -10.85 -20.27
CA HIS A 413 -16.54 -12.06 -20.15
C HIS A 413 -18.03 -11.74 -20.01
N LEU A 414 -18.38 -10.73 -19.20
CA LEU A 414 -19.78 -10.32 -19.06
C LEU A 414 -20.36 -9.72 -20.34
N ARG A 415 -19.55 -9.00 -21.14
CA ARG A 415 -19.96 -8.51 -22.47
C ARG A 415 -20.17 -9.66 -23.46
N ALA A 416 -19.27 -10.65 -23.45
CA ALA A 416 -19.40 -11.83 -24.26
C ALA A 416 -20.69 -12.60 -23.91
N ALA A 417 -20.93 -12.87 -22.62
CA ALA A 417 -22.15 -13.50 -22.15
C ALA A 417 -23.41 -12.74 -22.60
N HIS A 418 -23.39 -11.39 -22.46
CA HIS A 418 -24.51 -10.55 -22.88
C HIS A 418 -24.75 -10.63 -24.41
N GLY A 419 -23.69 -10.66 -25.22
CA GLY A 419 -23.76 -10.81 -26.67
C GLY A 419 -24.39 -12.15 -27.07
N LEU A 420 -23.90 -13.24 -26.45
CA LEU A 420 -24.41 -14.59 -26.67
C LEU A 420 -25.92 -14.71 -26.37
N VAL A 421 -26.37 -14.11 -25.25
CA VAL A 421 -27.80 -14.06 -24.92
C VAL A 421 -28.59 -13.23 -25.92
N LEU A 422 -28.04 -12.12 -26.43
CA LEU A 422 -28.71 -11.25 -27.39
C LEU A 422 -28.87 -11.93 -28.76
N GLU A 423 -27.86 -12.73 -29.18
CA GLU A 423 -27.82 -13.45 -30.47
C GLU A 423 -28.53 -14.80 -30.39
N GLU A 424 -29.11 -15.15 -29.24
CA GLU A 424 -29.78 -16.43 -28.97
C GLU A 424 -28.85 -17.64 -29.18
N ASP A 425 -27.56 -17.47 -28.86
CA ASP A 425 -26.57 -18.54 -28.94
C ASP A 425 -26.81 -19.61 -27.85
N PRO A 426 -26.18 -20.80 -27.98
CA PRO A 426 -26.31 -21.89 -27.02
C PRO A 426 -26.01 -21.44 -25.56
N VAL A 427 -26.89 -21.81 -24.63
CA VAL A 427 -26.83 -21.42 -23.22
C VAL A 427 -25.55 -21.94 -22.55
N GLU A 428 -24.97 -23.02 -23.04
CA GLU A 428 -23.69 -23.56 -22.60
C GLU A 428 -22.56 -22.54 -22.77
N LEU A 429 -22.56 -21.76 -23.86
CA LEU A 429 -21.56 -20.72 -24.08
C LEU A 429 -21.76 -19.56 -23.11
N VAL A 430 -23.01 -19.22 -22.82
CA VAL A 430 -23.32 -18.21 -21.78
C VAL A 430 -22.81 -18.66 -20.42
N SER A 431 -23.06 -19.92 -20.03
CA SER A 431 -22.58 -20.51 -18.78
C SER A 431 -21.04 -20.47 -18.71
N MET A 432 -20.33 -20.78 -19.79
CA MET A 432 -18.87 -20.72 -19.85
C MET A 432 -18.33 -19.31 -19.57
N GLU A 433 -18.89 -18.30 -20.21
CA GLU A 433 -18.47 -16.91 -20.04
C GLU A 433 -18.79 -16.39 -18.62
N VAL A 434 -19.96 -16.72 -18.07
CA VAL A 434 -20.32 -16.34 -16.70
C VAL A 434 -19.42 -17.04 -15.69
N ARG A 435 -19.07 -18.32 -15.89
CA ARG A 435 -18.12 -19.06 -15.04
C ARG A 435 -16.74 -18.42 -15.07
N ALA A 436 -16.24 -18.05 -16.25
CA ALA A 436 -14.97 -17.32 -16.38
C ALA A 436 -15.02 -15.98 -15.62
N ALA A 437 -16.12 -15.25 -15.69
CA ALA A 437 -16.33 -14.03 -14.92
C ALA A 437 -16.29 -14.27 -13.40
N VAL A 438 -16.86 -15.35 -12.88
CA VAL A 438 -16.80 -15.77 -11.47
C VAL A 438 -15.36 -16.09 -11.05
N ASP A 439 -14.61 -16.77 -11.92
CA ASP A 439 -13.21 -17.15 -11.66
C ASP A 439 -12.30 -15.93 -11.57
N GLU A 440 -12.50 -14.89 -12.40
CA GLU A 440 -11.76 -13.64 -12.32
C GLU A 440 -11.96 -12.93 -10.98
N LEU A 441 -13.19 -12.87 -10.45
CA LEU A 441 -13.46 -12.36 -9.10
C LEU A 441 -12.90 -13.28 -8.02
N GLY A 442 -12.95 -14.59 -8.24
CA GLY A 442 -12.34 -15.59 -7.35
C GLY A 442 -10.84 -15.38 -7.18
N ALA A 443 -10.14 -15.13 -8.29
CA ALA A 443 -8.70 -14.83 -8.27
C ALA A 443 -8.38 -13.50 -7.53
N LEU A 444 -9.23 -12.50 -7.66
CA LEU A 444 -9.08 -11.23 -6.94
C LEU A 444 -9.27 -11.38 -5.43
N LEU A 445 -10.33 -12.06 -5.03
CA LEU A 445 -10.67 -12.26 -3.60
C LEU A 445 -9.78 -13.32 -2.94
N GLY A 446 -9.08 -14.13 -3.76
CA GLY A 446 -8.25 -15.23 -3.29
C GLY A 446 -9.05 -16.50 -2.96
N THR A 447 -10.24 -16.70 -3.52
CA THR A 447 -10.97 -17.96 -3.41
C THR A 447 -10.42 -19.00 -4.40
N VAL A 448 -9.74 -18.53 -5.46
CA VAL A 448 -8.94 -19.33 -6.40
C VAL A 448 -7.53 -18.72 -6.40
N TYR A 449 -6.50 -19.51 -6.06
CA TYR A 449 -5.13 -19.02 -5.97
C TYR A 449 -4.10 -20.13 -6.28
N SER A 450 -2.89 -19.71 -6.65
CA SER A 450 -1.73 -20.61 -6.73
C SER A 450 -0.73 -20.29 -5.60
N ASP A 451 0.05 -21.29 -5.21
CA ASP A 451 1.10 -21.12 -4.19
C ASP A 451 2.13 -20.05 -4.58
N ASP A 452 2.46 -19.96 -5.88
CA ASP A 452 3.34 -18.93 -6.42
C ASP A 452 2.78 -17.51 -6.22
N LEU A 453 1.48 -17.31 -6.40
CA LEU A 453 0.83 -16.03 -6.18
C LEU A 453 0.92 -15.64 -4.71
N LEU A 454 0.56 -16.55 -3.80
CA LEU A 454 0.64 -16.31 -2.36
C LEU A 454 2.07 -16.01 -1.94
N GLY A 455 3.05 -16.78 -2.42
CA GLY A 455 4.47 -16.54 -2.16
C GLY A 455 4.91 -15.12 -2.58
N ARG A 456 4.50 -14.65 -3.76
CA ARG A 456 4.82 -13.29 -4.26
C ARG A 456 4.14 -12.18 -3.47
N VAL A 457 2.90 -12.38 -3.05
CA VAL A 457 2.17 -11.39 -2.26
C VAL A 457 2.77 -11.27 -0.86
N PHE A 458 2.88 -12.40 -0.14
CA PHE A 458 3.25 -12.38 1.27
C PHE A 458 4.75 -12.17 1.53
N SER A 459 5.64 -12.48 0.57
CA SER A 459 7.08 -12.16 0.69
C SER A 459 7.39 -10.66 0.80
N ARG A 460 6.45 -9.79 0.44
CA ARG A 460 6.59 -8.33 0.53
C ARG A 460 6.27 -7.76 1.90
N PHE A 461 5.68 -8.56 2.77
CA PHE A 461 5.35 -8.13 4.12
C PHE A 461 6.59 -8.14 5.03
N CYS A 462 6.54 -7.32 6.08
CA CYS A 462 7.52 -7.43 7.16
C CYS A 462 7.33 -8.73 7.95
N ILE A 463 8.42 -9.24 8.54
CA ILE A 463 8.36 -10.32 9.52
C ILE A 463 7.53 -9.86 10.72
N GLY A 464 6.64 -10.71 11.21
CA GLY A 464 5.75 -10.39 12.34
C GLY A 464 4.35 -9.86 11.94
N LYS A 465 4.09 -9.79 10.62
CA LYS A 465 2.77 -9.47 10.05
C LYS A 465 2.19 -10.60 9.24
#